data_a05df7c623219c3bc7582d1c8e4550b2
#
_entry.id   a05df7c623219c3bc7582d1c8e4550b2
#
_cell.length_a   1.000
_cell.length_b   1.000
_cell.length_c   1.000
_cell.angle_alpha   90.00
_cell.angle_beta   90.00
_cell.angle_gamma   90.00
#
_symmetry.space_group_name_H-M   'P 1'
#
loop_
_entity.id
_entity.type
_entity.pdbx_description
1 polymer ?
#
loop_
_entity_poly.entity_id
_entity_poly.type
_entity_poly.pdbx_seq_one_letter_code
_entity_poly.pdbx_strand_id
1 'polypeptide(L)'
;MRGVDLKSPEYSLSDANEFVLGDLRDVDFVRRVLQYKGQLGNFYNEIPYKMIEPFDEIYQFAADMGGAGFVFTGDNDADIMHNSVSINLNVLEEQRKFNDSYDVNKTKIFYSGTACMYPEHNQLDPDNPDCREESAYPADPDSEYGWEKLFSERLYFAYNRNYNIPVRVARYHNIFGPEGTWQGGREKAPAAICRKVAYAEDGGSVEVWGDGEQTRSFLYIDECIEATRRLMDSDFIGPVNIGSEEMVTINELVDTAARVAEKTIEKEHIDGPLGVRGRNSNNDLIREKLDWDYTMTLEDGIEKTYNWINTFVCADKITGKQEPKSSTNELNPISRFLKWMDR
;
A
#
# COMPACT_ATOMS: atom_id res chain seq x y z
N MET A 1 3.72 9.05 20.16
CA MET A 1 3.77 8.20 18.94
C MET A 1 5.23 8.06 18.50
N ARG A 2 5.62 6.87 18.01
CA ARG A 2 6.92 6.61 17.37
C ARG A 2 6.67 6.22 15.91
N GLY A 3 7.34 6.87 14.96
CA GLY A 3 7.45 6.46 13.58
C GLY A 3 8.73 5.67 13.37
N VAL A 4 8.68 4.64 12.51
CA VAL A 4 9.84 3.82 12.15
C VAL A 4 9.81 3.57 10.64
N ASP A 5 10.91 3.86 9.96
CA ASP A 5 11.06 3.59 8.51
C ASP A 5 12.54 3.39 8.15
N LEU A 6 12.80 2.85 6.96
CA LEU A 6 14.14 2.78 6.36
C LEU A 6 14.68 4.16 5.98
N LYS A 7 13.81 5.12 5.69
CA LYS A 7 14.14 6.47 5.24
C LYS A 7 13.33 7.53 5.98
N SER A 8 13.84 8.75 6.02
CA SER A 8 13.09 9.90 6.53
C SER A 8 11.88 10.19 5.62
N PRO A 9 10.81 10.78 6.17
CA PRO A 9 9.71 11.30 5.36
C PRO A 9 10.23 12.23 4.28
N GLU A 10 9.68 12.08 3.06
CA GLU A 10 10.24 12.73 1.86
C GLU A 10 9.62 14.13 1.63
N TYR A 11 8.34 14.29 1.95
CA TYR A 11 7.57 15.48 1.55
C TYR A 11 7.24 16.40 2.72
N SER A 12 7.00 15.86 3.90
CA SER A 12 6.72 16.63 5.11
C SER A 12 7.50 16.08 6.30
N LEU A 13 7.64 16.88 7.35
CA LEU A 13 8.19 16.40 8.61
C LEU A 13 7.17 15.50 9.31
N SER A 14 7.66 14.46 9.97
CA SER A 14 6.79 13.60 10.78
C SER A 14 6.29 14.31 12.01
N ASP A 15 4.99 14.23 12.29
CA ASP A 15 4.38 14.69 13.55
C ASP A 15 4.57 13.70 14.71
N ALA A 16 5.29 12.58 14.49
CA ALA A 16 5.62 11.63 15.54
C ALA A 16 6.49 12.30 16.62
N ASN A 17 6.27 11.97 17.90
CA ASN A 17 7.12 12.44 18.99
C ASN A 17 8.58 11.99 18.84
N GLU A 18 8.78 10.87 18.14
CA GLU A 18 10.08 10.32 17.76
C GLU A 18 9.98 9.63 16.40
N PHE A 19 10.93 9.86 15.53
CA PHE A 19 11.07 9.14 14.25
C PHE A 19 12.42 8.44 14.22
N VAL A 20 12.41 7.12 14.02
CA VAL A 20 13.60 6.26 14.10
C VAL A 20 13.87 5.62 12.75
N LEU A 21 15.07 5.81 12.22
CA LEU A 21 15.53 5.17 11.00
C LEU A 21 16.12 3.80 11.32
N GLY A 22 15.65 2.77 10.62
CA GLY A 22 16.21 1.43 10.73
C GLY A 22 15.39 0.37 10.00
N ASP A 23 15.96 -0.82 9.94
CA ASP A 23 15.46 -1.93 9.17
C ASP A 23 14.70 -2.92 10.07
N LEU A 24 13.40 -3.10 9.83
CA LEU A 24 12.56 -4.06 10.56
C LEU A 24 12.85 -5.54 10.22
N ARG A 25 13.73 -5.81 9.25
CA ARG A 25 14.28 -7.15 9.02
C ARG A 25 15.36 -7.51 10.04
N ASP A 26 15.96 -6.50 10.70
CA ASP A 26 16.86 -6.69 11.84
C ASP A 26 16.05 -6.92 13.13
N VAL A 27 16.09 -8.16 13.64
CA VAL A 27 15.34 -8.55 14.85
C VAL A 27 15.75 -7.77 16.09
N ASP A 28 17.04 -7.41 16.22
CA ASP A 28 17.52 -6.63 17.37
C ASP A 28 17.04 -5.18 17.30
N PHE A 29 16.94 -4.64 16.09
CA PHE A 29 16.32 -3.33 15.88
C PHE A 29 14.83 -3.37 16.24
N VAL A 30 14.08 -4.36 15.74
CA VAL A 30 12.64 -4.54 16.07
C VAL A 30 12.44 -4.64 17.57
N ARG A 31 13.24 -5.46 18.25
CA ARG A 31 13.18 -5.58 19.72
C ARG A 31 13.32 -4.23 20.42
N ARG A 32 14.29 -3.43 20.01
CA ARG A 32 14.52 -2.09 20.61
C ARG A 32 13.35 -1.14 20.39
N VAL A 33 12.82 -1.07 19.16
CA VAL A 33 11.75 -0.10 18.84
C VAL A 33 10.40 -0.49 19.43
N LEU A 34 10.15 -1.76 19.70
CA LEU A 34 8.88 -2.23 20.28
C LEU A 34 8.87 -2.21 21.81
N GLN A 35 10.00 -2.44 22.45
CA GLN A 35 10.07 -2.68 23.90
C GLN A 35 10.29 -1.43 24.74
N TYR A 36 10.56 -0.28 24.14
CA TYR A 36 10.90 0.91 24.87
C TYR A 36 10.13 2.13 24.41
N LYS A 37 9.31 2.68 25.30
CA LYS A 37 8.45 3.84 25.06
C LYS A 37 9.18 5.20 25.23
N GLY A 38 10.39 5.23 25.83
CA GLY A 38 11.24 6.40 25.98
C GLY A 38 12.13 6.66 24.75
N GLN A 39 12.88 7.78 24.78
CA GLN A 39 13.80 8.12 23.68
C GLN A 39 14.92 7.09 23.54
N LEU A 40 15.05 6.50 22.35
CA LEU A 40 16.06 5.48 22.05
C LEU A 40 17.50 6.01 21.98
N GLY A 41 17.69 7.34 21.93
CA GLY A 41 18.97 7.97 21.64
C GLY A 41 20.13 7.68 22.60
N ASN A 42 19.90 7.08 23.77
CA ASN A 42 20.92 6.89 24.81
C ASN A 42 21.20 5.45 25.23
N PHE A 43 20.53 4.45 24.64
CA PHE A 43 20.68 3.06 25.07
C PHE A 43 21.06 2.13 23.92
N TYR A 44 22.37 1.91 23.76
CA TYR A 44 22.88 1.00 22.72
C TYR A 44 22.87 -0.49 23.14
N ASN A 45 22.89 -0.81 24.45
CA ASN A 45 23.11 -2.20 24.88
C ASN A 45 22.15 -2.75 25.93
N GLU A 46 21.55 -1.96 26.83
CA GLU A 46 20.58 -2.45 27.83
C GLU A 46 19.56 -1.38 28.19
N ILE A 47 18.27 -1.68 28.03
CA ILE A 47 17.18 -0.80 28.49
C ILE A 47 16.89 -1.14 29.96
N PRO A 48 16.97 -0.18 30.89
CA PRO A 48 16.64 -0.45 32.28
C PRO A 48 15.18 -0.95 32.42
N TYR A 49 14.97 -2.05 33.15
CA TYR A 49 13.66 -2.69 33.35
C TYR A 49 12.53 -1.71 33.72
N LYS A 50 12.86 -0.69 34.54
CA LYS A 50 11.88 0.32 34.99
C LYS A 50 11.39 1.27 33.89
N MET A 51 11.99 1.22 32.70
CA MET A 51 11.67 2.08 31.55
C MET A 51 10.96 1.30 30.43
N ILE A 52 10.68 0.03 30.65
CA ILE A 52 9.97 -0.82 29.69
C ILE A 52 8.47 -0.61 29.87
N GLU A 53 7.85 0.00 28.90
CA GLU A 53 6.40 0.17 28.83
C GLU A 53 5.90 -0.30 27.46
N PRO A 54 4.82 -1.11 27.41
CA PRO A 54 4.24 -1.52 26.15
C PRO A 54 3.61 -0.34 25.41
N PHE A 55 3.64 -0.38 24.09
CA PHE A 55 2.77 0.46 23.28
C PHE A 55 1.33 0.00 23.40
N ASP A 56 0.39 0.92 23.33
CA ASP A 56 -1.03 0.58 23.31
C ASP A 56 -1.41 0.00 21.93
N GLU A 57 -0.81 0.55 20.87
CA GLU A 57 -1.12 0.21 19.49
C GLU A 57 0.15 0.18 18.63
N ILE A 58 0.20 -0.77 17.70
CA ILE A 58 1.21 -0.88 16.64
C ILE A 58 0.46 -0.91 15.30
N TYR A 59 0.82 0.00 14.40
CA TYR A 59 0.33 0.02 13.02
C TYR A 59 1.43 -0.50 12.11
N GLN A 60 1.29 -1.75 11.66
CA GLN A 60 2.26 -2.39 10.79
C GLN A 60 1.90 -2.15 9.32
N PHE A 61 2.54 -1.14 8.73
CA PHE A 61 2.43 -0.80 7.32
C PHE A 61 3.69 -1.14 6.51
N ALA A 62 4.81 -1.42 7.19
CA ALA A 62 6.07 -1.68 6.52
C ALA A 62 6.00 -2.94 5.66
N ALA A 63 6.32 -2.80 4.39
CA ALA A 63 6.33 -3.88 3.41
C ALA A 63 7.20 -3.48 2.21
N ASP A 64 7.69 -4.46 1.47
CA ASP A 64 8.26 -4.22 0.15
C ASP A 64 7.12 -4.28 -0.86
N MET A 65 6.73 -3.12 -1.40
CA MET A 65 5.55 -2.98 -2.24
C MET A 65 5.69 -1.85 -3.26
N GLY A 66 4.80 -1.84 -4.25
CA GLY A 66 4.71 -0.79 -5.27
C GLY A 66 3.45 -0.90 -6.11
N GLY A 67 3.38 -0.15 -7.20
CA GLY A 67 2.35 -0.27 -8.22
C GLY A 67 2.55 -1.48 -9.15
N ALA A 68 1.74 -1.59 -10.18
CA ALA A 68 1.74 -2.72 -11.12
C ALA A 68 3.11 -2.98 -11.76
N GLY A 69 3.85 -1.92 -12.10
CA GLY A 69 5.21 -2.03 -12.65
C GLY A 69 6.26 -2.60 -11.69
N PHE A 70 5.95 -2.71 -10.39
CA PHE A 70 6.82 -3.31 -9.39
C PHE A 70 6.39 -4.73 -9.01
N VAL A 71 5.07 -4.98 -8.87
CA VAL A 71 4.57 -6.25 -8.32
C VAL A 71 4.21 -7.30 -9.37
N PHE A 72 4.10 -6.94 -10.67
CA PHE A 72 3.72 -7.89 -11.74
C PHE A 72 4.82 -8.17 -12.77
N THR A 73 6.04 -7.65 -12.57
CA THR A 73 7.15 -7.89 -13.50
C THR A 73 7.90 -9.18 -13.26
N GLY A 74 7.77 -9.78 -12.08
CA GLY A 74 8.54 -10.95 -11.64
C GLY A 74 9.97 -10.60 -11.17
N ASP A 75 10.44 -9.39 -11.42
CA ASP A 75 11.81 -8.97 -11.10
C ASP A 75 12.07 -8.81 -9.59
N ASN A 76 11.00 -8.60 -8.80
CA ASN A 76 11.09 -8.27 -7.37
C ASN A 76 10.46 -9.34 -6.47
N ASP A 77 9.96 -10.45 -7.01
CA ASP A 77 9.16 -11.44 -6.29
C ASP A 77 9.87 -11.99 -5.04
N ALA A 78 11.12 -12.41 -5.19
CA ALA A 78 11.90 -12.95 -4.07
C ALA A 78 12.13 -11.90 -2.97
N ASP A 79 12.40 -10.65 -3.33
CA ASP A 79 12.60 -9.55 -2.39
C ASP A 79 11.30 -9.19 -1.68
N ILE A 80 10.18 -9.12 -2.40
CA ILE A 80 8.84 -8.88 -1.84
C ILE A 80 8.51 -9.93 -0.79
N MET A 81 8.63 -11.21 -1.15
CA MET A 81 8.35 -12.33 -0.26
C MET A 81 9.28 -12.32 0.96
N HIS A 82 10.59 -12.25 0.75
CA HIS A 82 11.58 -12.30 1.81
C HIS A 82 11.47 -11.11 2.77
N ASN A 83 11.41 -9.89 2.23
CA ASN A 83 11.47 -8.68 3.05
C ASN A 83 10.20 -8.54 3.89
N SER A 84 9.03 -8.65 3.27
CA SER A 84 7.74 -8.45 3.95
C SER A 84 7.47 -9.55 4.99
N VAL A 85 7.76 -10.82 4.66
CA VAL A 85 7.62 -11.94 5.64
C VAL A 85 8.56 -11.73 6.82
N SER A 86 9.83 -11.36 6.58
CA SER A 86 10.82 -11.13 7.64
C SER A 86 10.36 -10.02 8.60
N ILE A 87 9.85 -8.91 8.08
CA ILE A 87 9.30 -7.81 8.89
C ILE A 87 8.15 -8.31 9.75
N ASN A 88 7.16 -8.98 9.17
CA ASN A 88 5.98 -9.46 9.89
C ASN A 88 6.31 -10.51 10.96
N LEU A 89 7.21 -11.44 10.65
CA LEU A 89 7.70 -12.43 11.63
C LEU A 89 8.42 -11.76 12.80
N ASN A 90 9.32 -10.80 12.53
CA ASN A 90 10.07 -10.11 13.58
C ASN A 90 9.13 -9.31 14.49
N VAL A 91 8.19 -8.54 13.92
CA VAL A 91 7.24 -7.75 14.72
C VAL A 91 6.39 -8.65 15.61
N LEU A 92 5.80 -9.71 15.09
CA LEU A 92 4.95 -10.61 15.85
C LEU A 92 5.74 -11.40 16.91
N GLU A 93 6.91 -11.92 16.56
CA GLU A 93 7.70 -12.75 17.47
C GLU A 93 8.32 -11.92 18.61
N GLU A 94 8.82 -10.72 18.31
CA GLU A 94 9.35 -9.85 19.37
C GLU A 94 8.24 -9.31 20.27
N GLN A 95 7.04 -9.01 19.73
CA GLN A 95 5.89 -8.68 20.57
C GLN A 95 5.43 -9.85 21.43
N ARG A 96 5.42 -11.08 20.91
CA ARG A 96 5.12 -12.29 21.68
C ARG A 96 6.11 -12.48 22.85
N LYS A 97 7.40 -12.42 22.56
CA LYS A 97 8.47 -12.52 23.59
C LYS A 97 8.34 -11.43 24.65
N PHE A 98 8.00 -10.23 24.22
CA PHE A 98 7.77 -9.11 25.14
C PHE A 98 6.59 -9.41 26.06
N ASN A 99 5.45 -9.86 25.52
CA ASN A 99 4.27 -10.20 26.30
C ASN A 99 4.57 -11.31 27.33
N ASP A 100 5.25 -12.38 26.91
CA ASP A 100 5.63 -13.50 27.77
C ASP A 100 6.59 -13.07 28.91
N SER A 101 7.52 -12.14 28.60
CA SER A 101 8.54 -11.71 29.58
C SER A 101 7.99 -10.76 30.64
N TYR A 102 6.94 -10.00 30.34
CA TYR A 102 6.43 -8.94 31.22
C TYR A 102 4.99 -9.18 31.68
N ASP A 103 4.40 -10.32 31.33
CA ASP A 103 3.00 -10.67 31.61
C ASP A 103 2.01 -9.58 31.17
N VAL A 104 2.26 -9.03 29.98
CA VAL A 104 1.42 -8.00 29.36
C VAL A 104 0.86 -8.51 28.03
N ASN A 105 -0.40 -8.28 27.78
CA ASN A 105 -1.05 -8.67 26.54
C ASN A 105 -2.11 -7.63 26.16
N LYS A 106 -1.66 -6.37 25.95
CA LYS A 106 -2.55 -5.23 25.71
C LYS A 106 -2.29 -4.52 24.39
N THR A 107 -1.10 -4.67 23.81
CA THR A 107 -0.76 -4.01 22.57
C THR A 107 -1.59 -4.55 21.41
N LYS A 108 -2.44 -3.73 20.83
CA LYS A 108 -3.16 -4.07 19.60
C LYS A 108 -2.23 -3.91 18.40
N ILE A 109 -2.24 -4.86 17.47
CA ILE A 109 -1.45 -4.78 16.25
C ILE A 109 -2.38 -4.71 15.05
N PHE A 110 -2.31 -3.61 14.32
CA PHE A 110 -2.93 -3.48 13.01
C PHE A 110 -2.04 -4.09 11.94
N TYR A 111 -2.63 -4.84 11.02
CA TYR A 111 -1.98 -5.34 9.81
C TYR A 111 -2.71 -4.89 8.56
N SER A 112 -1.95 -4.28 7.64
CA SER A 112 -2.45 -3.90 6.33
C SER A 112 -2.30 -5.03 5.31
N GLY A 113 -3.38 -5.75 5.05
CA GLY A 113 -3.53 -6.63 3.90
C GLY A 113 -3.79 -5.85 2.61
N THR A 114 -4.12 -6.55 1.53
CA THR A 114 -4.32 -5.97 0.19
C THR A 114 -5.41 -6.69 -0.58
N ALA A 115 -6.04 -6.00 -1.52
CA ALA A 115 -6.95 -6.62 -2.49
C ALA A 115 -6.24 -7.57 -3.47
N CYS A 116 -4.91 -7.50 -3.61
CA CYS A 116 -4.14 -8.43 -4.44
C CYS A 116 -4.14 -9.89 -3.92
N MET A 117 -4.66 -10.13 -2.72
CA MET A 117 -4.80 -11.50 -2.18
C MET A 117 -6.05 -12.23 -2.66
N TYR A 118 -7.00 -11.53 -3.28
CA TYR A 118 -8.19 -12.18 -3.85
C TYR A 118 -7.83 -13.00 -5.08
N PRO A 119 -8.51 -14.14 -5.29
CA PRO A 119 -8.25 -15.02 -6.42
C PRO A 119 -8.39 -14.32 -7.76
N GLU A 120 -7.48 -14.60 -8.69
CA GLU A 120 -7.52 -14.03 -10.03
C GLU A 120 -8.85 -14.37 -10.75
N HIS A 121 -9.34 -15.60 -10.60
CA HIS A 121 -10.58 -16.06 -11.24
C HIS A 121 -11.84 -15.28 -10.83
N ASN A 122 -11.83 -14.62 -9.65
CA ASN A 122 -12.90 -13.74 -9.19
C ASN A 122 -12.84 -12.33 -9.83
N GLN A 123 -11.80 -12.04 -10.60
CA GLN A 123 -11.45 -10.72 -11.09
C GLN A 123 -11.28 -10.67 -12.62
N LEU A 124 -11.79 -11.69 -13.33
CA LEU A 124 -11.72 -11.78 -14.79
C LEU A 124 -12.77 -10.91 -15.48
N ASP A 125 -13.93 -10.72 -14.84
CA ASP A 125 -14.99 -9.84 -15.32
C ASP A 125 -14.75 -8.42 -14.79
N PRO A 126 -14.48 -7.43 -15.67
CA PRO A 126 -14.25 -6.06 -15.24
C PRO A 126 -15.49 -5.38 -14.64
N ASP A 127 -16.68 -5.84 -15.00
CA ASP A 127 -17.95 -5.24 -14.56
C ASP A 127 -18.47 -5.85 -13.25
N ASN A 128 -18.04 -7.05 -12.89
CA ASN A 128 -18.57 -7.76 -11.73
C ASN A 128 -17.50 -8.59 -10.99
N PRO A 129 -16.41 -7.97 -10.48
CA PRO A 129 -15.41 -8.67 -9.69
C PRO A 129 -15.97 -9.05 -8.31
N ASP A 130 -15.65 -10.24 -7.81
CA ASP A 130 -16.01 -10.68 -6.45
C ASP A 130 -14.80 -10.58 -5.50
N CYS A 131 -14.76 -9.50 -4.73
CA CYS A 131 -13.77 -9.28 -3.69
C CYS A 131 -14.43 -9.17 -2.29
N ARG A 132 -15.50 -9.92 -2.03
CA ARG A 132 -16.02 -10.08 -0.67
C ARG A 132 -15.00 -10.84 0.18
N GLU A 133 -14.94 -10.57 1.48
CA GLU A 133 -13.89 -11.10 2.34
C GLU A 133 -13.82 -12.64 2.33
N GLU A 134 -14.98 -13.32 2.27
CA GLU A 134 -15.05 -14.78 2.18
C GLU A 134 -14.58 -15.34 0.84
N SER A 135 -14.61 -14.55 -0.23
CA SER A 135 -14.21 -14.99 -1.58
C SER A 135 -12.70 -15.15 -1.77
N ALA A 136 -11.90 -14.78 -0.75
CA ALA A 136 -10.45 -14.98 -0.77
C ALA A 136 -10.03 -16.47 -0.82
N TYR A 137 -10.98 -17.39 -0.63
CA TYR A 137 -10.70 -18.83 -0.67
C TYR A 137 -11.70 -19.56 -1.58
N PRO A 138 -11.23 -20.55 -2.41
CA PRO A 138 -9.85 -21.07 -2.46
C PRO A 138 -8.86 -19.99 -2.95
N ALA A 139 -7.67 -19.95 -2.34
CA ALA A 139 -6.68 -18.91 -2.62
C ALA A 139 -6.03 -19.12 -4.00
N ASP A 140 -5.95 -18.03 -4.76
CA ASP A 140 -5.31 -17.96 -6.07
C ASP A 140 -4.90 -16.51 -6.39
N PRO A 141 -4.07 -15.87 -5.54
CA PRO A 141 -3.59 -14.52 -5.77
C PRO A 141 -2.85 -14.35 -7.09
N ASP A 142 -2.98 -13.17 -7.69
CA ASP A 142 -2.44 -12.81 -8.99
C ASP A 142 -0.92 -12.51 -9.01
N SER A 143 -0.26 -12.56 -7.86
CA SER A 143 1.15 -12.19 -7.72
C SER A 143 1.76 -12.70 -6.42
N GLU A 144 3.09 -12.79 -6.36
CA GLU A 144 3.82 -13.14 -5.14
C GLU A 144 3.58 -12.12 -4.02
N TYR A 145 3.32 -10.85 -4.36
CA TYR A 145 2.87 -9.86 -3.40
C TYR A 145 1.52 -10.24 -2.76
N GLY A 146 0.56 -10.71 -3.55
CA GLY A 146 -0.72 -11.20 -3.05
C GLY A 146 -0.58 -12.42 -2.15
N TRP A 147 0.27 -13.38 -2.52
CA TRP A 147 0.58 -14.57 -1.73
C TRP A 147 1.25 -14.23 -0.41
N GLU A 148 2.24 -13.32 -0.41
CA GLU A 148 2.88 -12.86 0.83
C GLU A 148 1.86 -12.23 1.77
N LYS A 149 1.03 -11.33 1.25
CA LYS A 149 0.03 -10.62 2.05
C LYS A 149 -1.01 -11.56 2.64
N LEU A 150 -1.46 -12.58 1.89
CA LEU A 150 -2.37 -13.60 2.38
C LEU A 150 -1.70 -14.50 3.44
N PHE A 151 -0.44 -14.89 3.23
CA PHE A 151 0.33 -15.63 4.22
C PHE A 151 0.45 -14.83 5.53
N SER A 152 0.83 -13.58 5.45
CA SER A 152 0.99 -12.70 6.61
C SER A 152 -0.34 -12.48 7.34
N GLU A 153 -1.47 -12.27 6.64
CA GLU A 153 -2.80 -12.24 7.25
C GLU A 153 -3.07 -13.47 8.11
N ARG A 154 -2.81 -14.66 7.57
CA ARG A 154 -2.96 -15.92 8.29
C ARG A 154 -2.02 -16.03 9.50
N LEU A 155 -0.80 -15.48 9.36
CA LEU A 155 0.19 -15.43 10.43
C LEU A 155 -0.31 -14.58 11.60
N TYR A 156 -0.84 -13.37 11.35
CA TYR A 156 -1.43 -12.51 12.37
C TYR A 156 -2.58 -13.19 13.10
N PHE A 157 -3.49 -13.85 12.38
CA PHE A 157 -4.57 -14.62 13.00
C PHE A 157 -4.07 -15.85 13.80
N ALA A 158 -2.98 -16.48 13.36
CA ALA A 158 -2.39 -17.60 14.12
C ALA A 158 -1.79 -17.09 15.44
N TYR A 159 -1.08 -15.98 15.44
CA TYR A 159 -0.55 -15.37 16.68
C TYR A 159 -1.66 -14.89 17.61
N ASN A 160 -2.75 -14.36 17.06
CA ASN A 160 -3.93 -14.04 17.88
C ASN A 160 -4.49 -15.28 18.57
N ARG A 161 -4.72 -16.39 17.83
CA ARG A 161 -5.30 -17.62 18.39
C ARG A 161 -4.38 -18.31 19.39
N ASN A 162 -3.08 -18.36 19.12
CA ASN A 162 -2.15 -19.17 19.89
C ASN A 162 -1.54 -18.41 21.08
N TYR A 163 -1.38 -17.10 20.95
CA TYR A 163 -0.68 -16.26 21.93
C TYR A 163 -1.52 -15.09 22.45
N ASN A 164 -2.81 -15.04 22.09
CA ASN A 164 -3.75 -13.98 22.49
C ASN A 164 -3.25 -12.55 22.18
N ILE A 165 -2.44 -12.37 21.14
CA ILE A 165 -2.04 -11.02 20.67
C ILE A 165 -3.25 -10.37 20.01
N PRO A 166 -3.75 -9.22 20.52
CA PRO A 166 -4.88 -8.54 19.88
C PRO A 166 -4.50 -8.03 18.51
N VAL A 167 -5.16 -8.52 17.46
CA VAL A 167 -4.90 -8.07 16.07
C VAL A 167 -6.12 -7.39 15.46
N ARG A 168 -5.86 -6.53 14.49
CA ARG A 168 -6.85 -5.93 13.59
C ARG A 168 -6.32 -6.04 12.17
N VAL A 169 -7.09 -6.61 11.28
CA VAL A 169 -6.65 -6.90 9.92
C VAL A 169 -7.58 -6.26 8.92
N ALA A 170 -7.04 -5.41 8.06
CA ALA A 170 -7.75 -4.83 6.92
C ALA A 170 -7.17 -5.31 5.59
N ARG A 171 -7.99 -5.32 4.54
CA ARG A 171 -7.59 -5.51 3.14
C ARG A 171 -7.81 -4.20 2.40
N TYR A 172 -6.73 -3.50 2.07
CA TYR A 172 -6.80 -2.21 1.39
C TYR A 172 -7.04 -2.35 -0.11
N HIS A 173 -7.99 -1.55 -0.62
CA HIS A 173 -8.35 -1.47 -2.04
C HIS A 173 -7.88 -0.14 -2.63
N ASN A 174 -6.65 -0.14 -3.23
CA ASN A 174 -6.07 0.95 -4.01
C ASN A 174 -6.14 2.33 -3.34
N ILE A 175 -5.51 2.45 -2.19
CA ILE A 175 -5.42 3.72 -1.48
C ILE A 175 -4.53 4.70 -2.25
N PHE A 176 -4.95 5.96 -2.33
CA PHE A 176 -4.21 7.04 -3.00
C PHE A 176 -4.40 8.38 -2.28
N GLY A 177 -3.51 9.33 -2.55
CA GLY A 177 -3.58 10.68 -1.99
C GLY A 177 -2.25 11.42 -2.12
N PRO A 178 -2.17 12.67 -1.63
CA PRO A 178 -0.94 13.41 -1.50
C PRO A 178 0.10 12.69 -0.65
N GLU A 179 1.37 13.07 -0.82
CA GLU A 179 2.54 12.54 -0.10
C GLU A 179 2.83 11.05 -0.35
N GLY A 180 2.08 10.40 -1.26
CA GLY A 180 2.40 9.08 -1.77
C GLY A 180 3.47 9.12 -2.86
N THR A 181 4.08 7.97 -3.15
CA THR A 181 5.00 7.84 -4.30
C THR A 181 4.27 8.16 -5.60
N TRP A 182 4.76 9.14 -6.35
CA TRP A 182 4.15 9.62 -7.59
C TRP A 182 5.07 9.51 -8.81
N GLN A 183 6.33 9.10 -8.61
CA GLN A 183 7.35 8.86 -9.64
C GLN A 183 8.35 7.79 -9.20
N GLY A 184 9.19 7.30 -10.14
CA GLY A 184 10.28 6.36 -9.84
C GLY A 184 9.92 4.88 -9.97
N GLY A 185 8.77 4.53 -10.59
CA GLY A 185 8.39 3.17 -10.98
C GLY A 185 7.65 2.37 -9.89
N ARG A 186 7.43 2.94 -8.70
CA ARG A 186 6.63 2.33 -7.63
C ARG A 186 5.26 2.99 -7.44
N GLU A 187 4.98 4.03 -8.21
CA GLU A 187 3.71 4.76 -8.14
C GLU A 187 2.52 3.93 -8.60
N LYS A 188 1.37 4.15 -7.96
CA LYS A 188 0.08 3.56 -8.35
C LYS A 188 -0.63 4.41 -9.40
N ALA A 189 -1.61 3.82 -10.08
CA ALA A 189 -2.29 4.43 -11.23
C ALA A 189 -2.79 5.87 -11.00
N PRO A 190 -3.48 6.23 -9.88
CA PRO A 190 -3.93 7.61 -9.69
C PRO A 190 -2.78 8.62 -9.67
N ALA A 191 -1.69 8.32 -8.96
CA ALA A 191 -0.53 9.19 -8.88
C ALA A 191 0.22 9.29 -10.22
N ALA A 192 0.40 8.14 -10.91
CA ALA A 192 1.02 8.08 -12.23
C ALA A 192 0.24 8.90 -13.26
N ILE A 193 -1.09 8.77 -13.29
CA ILE A 193 -1.96 9.49 -14.23
C ILE A 193 -1.98 10.97 -13.89
N CYS A 194 -2.14 11.36 -12.63
CA CYS A 194 -2.04 12.77 -12.22
C CYS A 194 -0.70 13.40 -12.68
N ARG A 195 0.41 12.68 -12.52
CA ARG A 195 1.73 13.12 -12.99
C ARG A 195 1.76 13.31 -14.51
N LYS A 196 1.36 12.28 -15.26
CA LYS A 196 1.35 12.33 -16.73
C LYS A 196 0.51 13.49 -17.24
N VAL A 197 -0.70 13.67 -16.71
CA VAL A 197 -1.60 14.79 -17.08
C VAL A 197 -1.00 16.14 -16.67
N ALA A 198 -0.32 16.25 -15.53
CA ALA A 198 0.34 17.48 -15.10
C ALA A 198 1.47 17.89 -16.06
N TYR A 199 2.28 16.94 -16.55
CA TYR A 199 3.35 17.20 -17.51
C TYR A 199 2.82 17.49 -18.92
N ALA A 200 1.74 16.82 -19.35
CA ALA A 200 1.17 17.00 -20.67
C ALA A 200 0.68 18.45 -20.89
N GLU A 201 0.83 18.96 -22.12
CA GLU A 201 0.21 20.20 -22.55
C GLU A 201 -1.27 19.98 -22.90
N ASP A 202 -2.07 21.04 -22.91
CA ASP A 202 -3.46 20.96 -23.39
C ASP A 202 -3.49 20.54 -24.87
N GLY A 203 -4.28 19.51 -25.20
CA GLY A 203 -4.28 18.83 -26.51
C GLY A 203 -3.17 17.79 -26.68
N GLY A 204 -2.38 17.52 -25.64
CA GLY A 204 -1.36 16.47 -25.66
C GLY A 204 -1.90 15.07 -25.33
N SER A 205 -1.00 14.07 -25.28
CA SER A 205 -1.34 12.67 -24.99
C SER A 205 -0.68 12.15 -23.73
N VAL A 206 -1.27 11.10 -23.13
CA VAL A 206 -0.70 10.31 -22.05
C VAL A 206 -0.76 8.82 -22.38
N GLU A 207 0.32 8.11 -22.04
CA GLU A 207 0.38 6.66 -22.21
C GLU A 207 -0.51 5.94 -21.18
N VAL A 208 -1.32 4.98 -21.67
CA VAL A 208 -2.17 4.08 -20.90
C VAL A 208 -1.76 2.64 -21.20
N TRP A 209 -1.52 1.83 -20.18
CA TRP A 209 -1.17 0.43 -20.38
C TRP A 209 -2.38 -0.40 -20.78
N GLY A 210 -2.22 -1.18 -21.85
CA GLY A 210 -3.26 -2.02 -22.43
C GLY A 210 -4.36 -1.22 -23.13
N ASP A 211 -5.58 -1.74 -23.08
CA ASP A 211 -6.77 -1.09 -23.66
C ASP A 211 -7.39 -0.02 -22.76
N GLY A 212 -6.94 0.07 -21.50
CA GLY A 212 -7.48 1.00 -20.52
C GLY A 212 -8.86 0.63 -19.96
N GLU A 213 -9.43 -0.51 -20.37
CA GLU A 213 -10.78 -0.98 -19.97
C GLU A 213 -10.75 -1.83 -18.68
N GLN A 214 -9.58 -2.08 -18.08
CA GLN A 214 -9.50 -2.70 -16.77
C GLN A 214 -10.07 -1.76 -15.71
N THR A 215 -10.93 -2.32 -14.84
CA THR A 215 -11.65 -1.53 -13.82
C THR A 215 -11.01 -1.63 -12.44
N ARG A 216 -11.02 -0.52 -11.73
CA ARG A 216 -10.55 -0.40 -10.34
C ARG A 216 -11.43 0.56 -9.56
N SER A 217 -11.50 0.35 -8.24
CA SER A 217 -11.93 1.40 -7.33
C SER A 217 -10.72 1.96 -6.57
N PHE A 218 -10.81 3.22 -6.16
CA PHE A 218 -9.74 3.94 -5.48
C PHE A 218 -10.29 4.68 -4.28
N LEU A 219 -9.68 4.49 -3.11
CA LEU A 219 -10.09 5.16 -1.87
C LEU A 219 -9.09 6.25 -1.50
N TYR A 220 -9.60 7.44 -1.20
CA TYR A 220 -8.75 8.55 -0.75
C TYR A 220 -8.17 8.28 0.65
N ILE A 221 -6.94 8.76 0.89
CA ILE A 221 -6.15 8.41 2.08
C ILE A 221 -6.83 8.79 3.40
N ASP A 222 -7.50 9.95 3.50
CA ASP A 222 -8.14 10.37 4.75
C ASP A 222 -9.28 9.43 5.15
N GLU A 223 -10.06 8.95 4.18
CA GLU A 223 -11.12 7.94 4.37
C GLU A 223 -10.51 6.60 4.85
N CYS A 224 -9.38 6.20 4.28
CA CYS A 224 -8.67 5.00 4.71
C CYS A 224 -8.16 5.12 6.14
N ILE A 225 -7.64 6.28 6.53
CA ILE A 225 -7.17 6.54 7.89
C ILE A 225 -8.34 6.46 8.88
N GLU A 226 -9.48 7.06 8.56
CA GLU A 226 -10.67 6.99 9.41
C GLU A 226 -11.15 5.56 9.60
N ALA A 227 -11.33 4.79 8.51
CA ALA A 227 -11.74 3.40 8.57
C ALA A 227 -10.75 2.53 9.39
N THR A 228 -9.45 2.75 9.20
CA THR A 228 -8.40 2.07 9.96
C THR A 228 -8.49 2.37 11.44
N ARG A 229 -8.72 3.64 11.82
CA ARG A 229 -8.91 4.02 13.22
C ARG A 229 -10.15 3.39 13.82
N ARG A 230 -11.28 3.38 13.11
CA ARG A 230 -12.50 2.71 13.57
C ARG A 230 -12.29 1.22 13.80
N LEU A 231 -11.57 0.54 12.90
CA LEU A 231 -11.21 -0.87 13.08
C LEU A 231 -10.35 -1.07 14.32
N MET A 232 -9.34 -0.22 14.53
CA MET A 232 -8.47 -0.30 15.72
C MET A 232 -9.22 -0.05 17.02
N ASP A 233 -10.20 0.85 17.03
CA ASP A 233 -11.01 1.16 18.22
C ASP A 233 -12.06 0.08 18.50
N SER A 234 -12.42 -0.76 17.52
CA SER A 234 -13.42 -1.81 17.63
C SER A 234 -12.87 -3.11 18.26
N ASP A 235 -13.79 -4.04 18.54
CA ASP A 235 -13.43 -5.42 18.92
C ASP A 235 -13.37 -6.38 17.71
N PHE A 236 -13.70 -5.90 16.52
CA PHE A 236 -13.70 -6.71 15.31
C PHE A 236 -12.26 -6.97 14.84
N ILE A 237 -11.85 -8.23 14.77
CA ILE A 237 -10.48 -8.61 14.41
C ILE A 237 -10.19 -8.54 12.90
N GLY A 238 -11.24 -8.56 12.06
CA GLY A 238 -11.13 -8.66 10.61
C GLY A 238 -11.15 -10.12 10.10
N PRO A 239 -10.77 -10.36 8.84
CA PRO A 239 -10.37 -9.35 7.89
C PRO A 239 -11.56 -8.49 7.44
N VAL A 240 -11.30 -7.26 7.02
CA VAL A 240 -12.31 -6.37 6.46
C VAL A 240 -11.74 -5.56 5.31
N ASN A 241 -12.50 -5.41 4.23
CA ASN A 241 -12.14 -4.53 3.15
C ASN A 241 -12.22 -3.06 3.60
N ILE A 242 -11.19 -2.29 3.24
CA ILE A 242 -11.21 -0.83 3.34
C ILE A 242 -10.94 -0.30 1.93
N GLY A 243 -11.99 0.19 1.28
CA GLY A 243 -11.97 0.61 -0.11
C GLY A 243 -13.18 1.45 -0.49
N SER A 244 -13.19 1.90 -1.73
CA SER A 244 -14.35 2.53 -2.39
C SER A 244 -15.03 1.51 -3.29
N GLU A 245 -16.34 1.64 -3.48
CA GLU A 245 -17.12 0.88 -4.46
C GLU A 245 -17.31 1.67 -5.78
N GLU A 246 -16.80 2.89 -5.86
CA GLU A 246 -16.79 3.70 -7.08
C GLU A 246 -15.78 3.13 -8.08
N MET A 247 -16.27 2.25 -8.94
CA MET A 247 -15.46 1.54 -9.93
C MET A 247 -15.35 2.35 -11.22
N VAL A 248 -14.13 2.52 -11.72
CA VAL A 248 -13.84 3.21 -12.98
C VAL A 248 -12.85 2.42 -13.82
N THR A 249 -12.90 2.59 -15.13
CA THR A 249 -11.85 2.15 -16.05
C THR A 249 -10.60 3.03 -15.89
N ILE A 250 -9.45 2.56 -16.33
CA ILE A 250 -8.24 3.42 -16.37
C ILE A 250 -8.42 4.56 -17.37
N ASN A 251 -9.18 4.33 -18.45
CA ASN A 251 -9.53 5.39 -19.38
C ASN A 251 -10.35 6.51 -18.72
N GLU A 252 -11.36 6.16 -17.91
CA GLU A 252 -12.15 7.13 -17.14
C GLU A 252 -11.34 7.82 -16.04
N LEU A 253 -10.35 7.14 -15.46
CA LEU A 253 -9.43 7.76 -14.51
C LEU A 253 -8.57 8.85 -15.19
N VAL A 254 -8.12 8.62 -16.43
CA VAL A 254 -7.45 9.66 -17.23
C VAL A 254 -8.38 10.83 -17.51
N ASP A 255 -9.63 10.55 -17.90
CA ASP A 255 -10.62 11.61 -18.17
C ASP A 255 -10.93 12.45 -16.92
N THR A 256 -10.99 11.80 -15.74
CA THR A 256 -11.18 12.49 -14.46
C THR A 256 -9.99 13.39 -14.14
N ALA A 257 -8.76 12.91 -14.29
CA ALA A 257 -7.56 13.72 -14.06
C ALA A 257 -7.43 14.87 -15.08
N ALA A 258 -7.80 14.64 -16.35
CA ALA A 258 -7.81 15.65 -17.40
C ALA A 258 -8.85 16.75 -17.11
N ARG A 259 -10.05 16.36 -16.65
CA ARG A 259 -11.10 17.30 -16.25
C ARG A 259 -10.68 18.17 -15.07
N VAL A 260 -10.07 17.57 -14.05
CA VAL A 260 -9.50 18.29 -12.90
C VAL A 260 -8.40 19.26 -13.32
N ALA A 261 -7.59 18.86 -14.28
CA ALA A 261 -6.51 19.70 -14.84
C ALA A 261 -7.01 20.79 -15.81
N GLU A 262 -8.31 20.80 -16.16
CA GLU A 262 -8.90 21.64 -17.22
C GLU A 262 -8.17 21.49 -18.57
N LYS A 263 -7.78 20.24 -18.91
CA LYS A 263 -7.06 19.90 -20.15
C LYS A 263 -7.83 18.91 -21.01
N THR A 264 -7.62 18.99 -22.32
CA THR A 264 -7.98 17.96 -23.28
C THR A 264 -6.79 17.02 -23.43
N ILE A 265 -6.96 15.74 -23.12
CA ILE A 265 -5.87 14.75 -23.15
C ILE A 265 -6.26 13.57 -24.04
N GLU A 266 -5.40 13.22 -24.99
CA GLU A 266 -5.51 12.00 -25.77
C GLU A 266 -4.88 10.83 -25.03
N LYS A 267 -5.46 9.63 -25.18
CA LYS A 267 -4.96 8.40 -24.57
C LYS A 267 -4.18 7.59 -25.61
N GLU A 268 -2.90 7.37 -25.35
CA GLU A 268 -2.05 6.51 -26.19
C GLU A 268 -1.93 5.14 -25.51
N HIS A 269 -2.61 4.14 -26.08
CA HIS A 269 -2.58 2.79 -25.52
C HIS A 269 -1.28 2.08 -25.91
N ILE A 270 -0.54 1.61 -24.92
CA ILE A 270 0.74 0.90 -25.08
C ILE A 270 0.76 -0.41 -24.32
N ASP A 271 1.64 -1.34 -24.70
CA ASP A 271 1.85 -2.58 -23.94
C ASP A 271 2.39 -2.30 -22.54
N GLY A 272 1.90 -3.07 -21.53
CA GLY A 272 2.35 -2.93 -20.16
C GLY A 272 1.68 -3.94 -19.21
N PRO A 273 2.13 -4.03 -17.95
CA PRO A 273 1.54 -4.94 -16.96
C PRO A 273 0.14 -4.48 -16.55
N LEU A 274 -0.87 -5.29 -16.81
CA LEU A 274 -2.28 -4.95 -16.56
C LEU A 274 -2.78 -5.42 -15.20
N GLY A 275 -2.27 -6.54 -14.69
CA GLY A 275 -2.87 -7.27 -13.58
C GLY A 275 -4.25 -7.84 -13.95
N VAL A 276 -5.14 -7.97 -12.96
CA VAL A 276 -6.50 -8.49 -13.17
C VAL A 276 -7.38 -7.52 -13.95
N ARG A 277 -8.45 -8.03 -14.60
CA ARG A 277 -9.37 -7.20 -15.41
C ARG A 277 -10.27 -6.31 -14.56
N GLY A 278 -10.80 -6.81 -13.44
CA GLY A 278 -11.66 -6.04 -12.53
C GLY A 278 -11.28 -6.21 -11.08
N ARG A 279 -11.26 -5.12 -10.31
CA ARG A 279 -11.05 -5.16 -8.87
C ARG A 279 -11.83 -4.04 -8.19
N ASN A 280 -12.78 -4.42 -7.33
CA ASN A 280 -13.61 -3.49 -6.60
C ASN A 280 -13.67 -3.88 -5.12
N SER A 281 -13.80 -2.93 -4.21
CA SER A 281 -14.15 -3.24 -2.83
C SER A 281 -15.61 -3.66 -2.73
N ASN A 282 -15.91 -4.61 -1.85
CA ASN A 282 -17.25 -4.78 -1.32
C ASN A 282 -17.22 -4.27 0.13
N ASN A 283 -18.08 -3.31 0.45
CA ASN A 283 -18.10 -2.63 1.74
C ASN A 283 -19.24 -3.10 2.67
N ASP A 284 -19.95 -4.18 2.35
CA ASP A 284 -21.05 -4.67 3.18
C ASP A 284 -20.59 -5.01 4.60
N LEU A 285 -19.46 -5.68 4.73
CA LEU A 285 -18.94 -6.10 6.04
C LEU A 285 -18.46 -4.91 6.89
N ILE A 286 -17.78 -3.93 6.30
CA ILE A 286 -17.31 -2.76 7.05
C ILE A 286 -18.50 -1.89 7.51
N ARG A 287 -19.54 -1.74 6.69
CA ARG A 287 -20.79 -1.08 7.08
C ARG A 287 -21.44 -1.77 8.27
N GLU A 288 -21.55 -3.12 8.21
CA GLU A 288 -22.13 -3.92 9.28
C GLU A 288 -21.34 -3.84 10.60
N LYS A 289 -20.01 -3.96 10.52
CA LYS A 289 -19.15 -4.12 11.70
C LYS A 289 -18.67 -2.82 12.31
N LEU A 290 -18.48 -1.79 11.49
CA LEU A 290 -17.85 -0.53 11.91
C LEU A 290 -18.71 0.71 11.71
N ASP A 291 -19.93 0.55 11.16
CA ASP A 291 -20.82 1.67 10.81
C ASP A 291 -20.07 2.77 10.03
N TRP A 292 -19.30 2.31 9.01
CA TRP A 292 -18.49 3.19 8.18
C TRP A 292 -18.74 2.95 6.70
N ASP A 293 -18.73 4.02 5.94
CA ASP A 293 -18.67 4.04 4.48
C ASP A 293 -17.86 5.25 4.04
N TYR A 294 -17.28 5.17 2.83
CA TYR A 294 -16.59 6.32 2.25
C TYR A 294 -17.60 7.41 1.83
N THR A 295 -17.16 8.65 1.87
CA THR A 295 -17.97 9.82 1.52
C THR A 295 -17.35 10.66 0.40
N MET A 296 -16.03 10.58 0.22
CA MET A 296 -15.30 11.34 -0.79
C MET A 296 -15.38 10.63 -2.15
N THR A 297 -15.77 11.39 -3.18
CA THR A 297 -15.77 10.89 -4.57
C THR A 297 -14.35 10.71 -5.10
N LEU A 298 -14.19 9.88 -6.13
CA LEU A 298 -12.90 9.74 -6.82
C LEU A 298 -12.40 11.10 -7.36
N GLU A 299 -13.28 11.89 -7.95
CA GLU A 299 -12.94 13.20 -8.54
C GLU A 299 -12.38 14.15 -7.48
N ASP A 300 -13.03 14.26 -6.31
CA ASP A 300 -12.55 15.11 -5.20
C ASP A 300 -11.16 14.67 -4.70
N GLY A 301 -10.93 13.36 -4.60
CA GLY A 301 -9.63 12.80 -4.22
C GLY A 301 -8.55 13.02 -5.27
N ILE A 302 -8.90 12.89 -6.56
CA ILE A 302 -8.01 13.17 -7.69
C ILE A 302 -7.66 14.67 -7.73
N GLU A 303 -8.61 15.56 -7.48
CA GLU A 303 -8.34 17.00 -7.43
C GLU A 303 -7.25 17.33 -6.40
N LYS A 304 -7.38 16.82 -5.19
CA LYS A 304 -6.39 17.03 -4.12
C LYS A 304 -5.01 16.45 -4.49
N THR A 305 -5.02 15.23 -5.03
CA THR A 305 -3.78 14.53 -5.42
C THR A 305 -3.10 15.21 -6.59
N TYR A 306 -3.86 15.58 -7.62
CA TYR A 306 -3.37 16.30 -8.80
C TYR A 306 -2.77 17.65 -8.39
N ASN A 307 -3.48 18.45 -7.61
CA ASN A 307 -3.00 19.78 -7.19
C ASN A 307 -1.68 19.66 -6.41
N TRP A 308 -1.55 18.65 -5.54
CA TRP A 308 -0.31 18.40 -4.82
C TRP A 308 0.83 18.01 -5.77
N ILE A 309 0.63 17.04 -6.68
CA ILE A 309 1.64 16.62 -7.67
C ILE A 309 2.01 17.79 -8.58
N ASN A 310 1.02 18.55 -9.04
CA ASN A 310 1.23 19.65 -9.97
C ASN A 310 2.12 20.76 -9.41
N THR A 311 2.19 20.94 -8.07
CA THR A 311 3.15 21.88 -7.45
C THR A 311 4.60 21.51 -7.77
N PHE A 312 4.93 20.22 -7.76
CA PHE A 312 6.26 19.72 -8.11
C PHE A 312 6.52 19.77 -9.60
N VAL A 313 5.52 19.41 -10.42
CA VAL A 313 5.64 19.45 -11.87
C VAL A 313 5.84 20.88 -12.37
N CYS A 314 5.15 21.86 -11.80
CA CYS A 314 5.37 23.28 -12.11
C CYS A 314 6.81 23.71 -11.78
N ALA A 315 7.35 23.29 -10.63
CA ALA A 315 8.73 23.58 -10.26
C ALA A 315 9.72 22.92 -11.23
N ASP A 316 9.46 21.68 -11.66
CA ASP A 316 10.28 20.96 -12.63
C ASP A 316 10.24 21.65 -14.00
N LYS A 317 9.07 22.07 -14.49
CA LYS A 317 8.93 22.83 -15.74
C LYS A 317 9.71 24.15 -15.71
N ILE A 318 9.67 24.88 -14.60
CA ILE A 318 10.45 26.14 -14.41
C ILE A 318 11.95 25.86 -14.49
N THR A 319 12.42 24.75 -13.96
CA THR A 319 13.85 24.36 -13.96
C THR A 319 14.28 23.62 -15.22
N GLY A 320 13.37 23.43 -16.19
CA GLY A 320 13.64 22.74 -17.45
C GLY A 320 13.76 21.21 -17.34
N LYS A 321 13.33 20.62 -16.23
CA LYS A 321 13.21 19.18 -16.12
C LYS A 321 12.01 18.67 -16.90
N GLN A 322 12.20 17.51 -17.54
CA GLN A 322 11.15 16.82 -18.28
C GLN A 322 10.53 15.72 -17.40
N GLU A 323 9.38 15.21 -17.83
CA GLU A 323 8.76 14.04 -17.21
C GLU A 323 9.78 12.89 -17.11
N PRO A 324 9.93 12.28 -15.93
CA PRO A 324 10.75 11.08 -15.78
C PRO A 324 10.18 9.97 -16.67
N LYS A 325 10.97 9.46 -17.61
CA LYS A 325 10.55 8.29 -18.40
C LYS A 325 10.28 7.12 -17.48
N SER A 326 9.17 6.42 -17.67
CA SER A 326 8.88 5.21 -16.93
C SER A 326 10.02 4.21 -17.19
N SER A 327 10.58 3.62 -16.14
CA SER A 327 11.71 2.67 -16.24
C SER A 327 11.36 1.37 -16.98
N THR A 328 10.13 1.21 -17.45
CA THR A 328 9.65 0.02 -18.18
C THR A 328 10.15 -0.07 -19.62
N ASN A 329 10.73 0.99 -20.20
CA ASN A 329 11.25 0.95 -21.58
C ASN A 329 12.63 0.24 -21.75
N GLU A 330 13.28 -0.23 -20.69
CA GLU A 330 14.53 -1.00 -20.80
C GLU A 330 14.38 -2.51 -20.58
N LEU A 331 13.18 -3.01 -20.29
CA LEU A 331 12.97 -4.37 -19.84
C LEU A 331 11.97 -5.14 -20.71
N ASN A 332 12.36 -5.39 -21.97
CA ASN A 332 11.78 -6.52 -22.71
C ASN A 332 12.34 -7.82 -22.08
N PRO A 333 11.52 -8.66 -21.41
CA PRO A 333 11.97 -9.93 -20.81
C PRO A 333 12.70 -10.83 -21.83
N ILE A 334 12.30 -10.78 -23.11
CA ILE A 334 12.92 -11.52 -24.21
C ILE A 334 14.34 -11.01 -24.47
N SER A 335 14.61 -9.72 -24.37
CA SER A 335 15.96 -9.18 -24.58
C SER A 335 16.90 -9.48 -23.41
N ARG A 336 16.39 -9.61 -22.17
CA ARG A 336 17.16 -10.09 -21.02
C ARG A 336 17.46 -11.58 -21.10
N PHE A 337 16.49 -12.41 -21.49
CA PHE A 337 16.68 -13.84 -21.69
C PHE A 337 17.70 -14.11 -22.79
N LEU A 338 17.64 -13.39 -23.91
CA LEU A 338 18.63 -13.49 -24.99
C LEU A 338 20.02 -13.05 -24.54
N LYS A 339 20.15 -11.95 -23.79
CA LYS A 339 21.45 -11.52 -23.19
C LYS A 339 22.00 -12.51 -22.15
N TRP A 340 21.13 -13.28 -21.47
CA TRP A 340 21.58 -14.32 -20.54
C TRP A 340 22.06 -15.56 -21.27
N MET A 341 21.48 -15.93 -22.43
CA MET A 341 21.91 -17.07 -23.24
C MET A 341 23.23 -16.82 -23.99
N ASP A 342 23.61 -15.56 -24.19
CA ASP A 342 24.87 -15.16 -24.84
C ASP A 342 26.07 -15.06 -23.85
N ARG A 343 25.88 -15.44 -22.59
CA ARG A 343 26.93 -15.55 -21.55
C ARG A 343 27.17 -16.98 -21.16
#